data_ab405fbf9691b61e5fe8cabbf5d6872a
#
_entry.id   ab405fbf9691b61e5fe8cabbf5d6872a
#
_cell.length_a   1.000
_cell.length_b   1.000
_cell.length_c   1.000
_cell.angle_alpha   90.00
_cell.angle_beta   90.00
_cell.angle_gamma   90.00
#
_symmetry.space_group_name_H-M   'P 1'
#
loop_
_entity.id
_entity.type
_entity.pdbx_description
1 polymer ?
#
loop_
_entity_poly.entity_id
_entity_poly.type
_entity_poly.pdbx_seq_one_letter_code
_entity_poly.pdbx_strand_id
1 'polypeptide(L)'
;MIAVDTTTQSRAAEFRSKLQSKIVVADGAMGTMLYAKGIFINRCFDELNLSAPQMVKEIHQEYVKAGAEIIESNTFGSNRVRLTAFGFVEKLKAINQAGVRLAREAAGERAYVAGAIGPLGAKIEPLGPMSFAEAREVFREQAEALVSAGIDLMVLETFSDLSELREAIYAAREAAGPEMVIVAQVTVDDEGKLLDGTATETFTRKLSEWPADVIGVNCSAGPKVVLETVEKMLPHTTKPLSVMPNAGLPSTVEGRNIYLCSPEYMAQYARRFLQAGVRMIGGCCGTTPEHIKTICSEVRSLQPMQQRISVETVVEEGKPPVKRLAKVPVAEKSQLGAKLAAGKFVAFVEILPPRGVDPVKEIEGAKLCKDHGIDCINVPDGPRASARLSAQVTCQLIQQKAGIETVLHFCCRDRNILGMQSELLGAHAVGVRNLICITGDPPRMGTYPDATAVFDVDSIGLTNIVNQLNQGLDIGGNPTGSQTALLIGVGANPGHLNMDEELRRFAWKVEAGAEYVVTQPVFDLNLLEAFLKKTEQFKIPFVAGIWPLTSYRNAEFMVNELRVPVPEEYMERMRRADSAEKSRNEGIQIAQEMCARIRHMVQGAQLSAPFGRYEMAVQVAEVLGTR
;
A
#
# COMPACT_ATOMS: atom_id res chain seq x y z
N MET A 1 18.55 -43.28 3.31
CA MET A 1 17.55 -42.82 2.33
C MET A 1 16.22 -43.47 2.70
N ILE A 2 15.31 -42.66 3.23
CA ILE A 2 13.93 -43.08 3.48
C ILE A 2 13.24 -43.13 2.09
N ALA A 3 12.62 -44.26 1.75
CA ALA A 3 11.88 -44.38 0.49
C ALA A 3 10.72 -43.39 0.51
N VAL A 4 10.83 -42.32 -0.28
CA VAL A 4 9.72 -41.36 -0.52
C VAL A 4 8.72 -42.08 -1.40
N ASP A 5 7.45 -42.05 -1.00
CA ASP A 5 6.35 -42.68 -1.76
C ASP A 5 6.25 -42.01 -3.17
N THR A 6 6.07 -42.85 -4.19
CA THR A 6 5.95 -42.40 -5.60
C THR A 6 4.86 -41.37 -5.81
N THR A 7 3.82 -41.38 -5.00
CA THR A 7 2.72 -40.39 -5.01
C THR A 7 3.20 -39.00 -4.57
N THR A 8 4.05 -38.92 -3.56
CA THR A 8 4.63 -37.65 -3.04
C THR A 8 5.60 -37.03 -4.05
N GLN A 9 6.42 -37.85 -4.73
CA GLN A 9 7.30 -37.35 -5.79
C GLN A 9 6.50 -36.78 -6.99
N SER A 10 5.36 -37.39 -7.32
CA SER A 10 4.46 -36.89 -8.35
C SER A 10 3.88 -35.51 -8.02
N ARG A 11 3.47 -35.29 -6.75
CA ARG A 11 2.90 -34.01 -6.30
C ARG A 11 3.96 -32.90 -6.20
N ALA A 12 5.17 -33.20 -5.78
CA ALA A 12 6.27 -32.25 -5.75
C ALA A 12 6.64 -31.76 -7.17
N ALA A 13 6.70 -32.69 -8.14
CA ALA A 13 6.96 -32.35 -9.54
C ALA A 13 5.82 -31.52 -10.17
N GLU A 14 4.57 -31.85 -9.85
CA GLU A 14 3.39 -31.09 -10.25
C GLU A 14 3.44 -29.66 -9.68
N PHE A 15 3.74 -29.52 -8.41
CA PHE A 15 3.86 -28.20 -7.76
C PHE A 15 4.96 -27.36 -8.40
N ARG A 16 6.13 -27.93 -8.68
CA ARG A 16 7.24 -27.26 -9.36
C ARG A 16 6.82 -26.74 -10.74
N SER A 17 6.12 -27.57 -11.52
CA SER A 17 5.58 -27.16 -12.82
C SER A 17 4.55 -26.05 -12.69
N LYS A 18 3.69 -26.13 -11.67
CA LYS A 18 2.67 -25.11 -11.40
C LYS A 18 3.28 -23.75 -11.07
N LEU A 19 4.35 -23.71 -10.25
CA LEU A 19 5.07 -22.47 -9.92
C LEU A 19 5.69 -21.77 -11.13
N GLN A 20 6.05 -22.51 -12.17
CA GLN A 20 6.58 -21.92 -13.41
C GLN A 20 5.51 -21.19 -14.23
N SER A 21 4.27 -21.66 -14.19
CA SER A 21 3.18 -21.20 -15.06
C SER A 21 2.09 -20.41 -14.36
N LYS A 22 1.91 -20.59 -13.05
CA LYS A 22 0.82 -20.01 -12.28
C LYS A 22 1.33 -19.35 -10.99
N ILE A 23 0.50 -18.48 -10.45
CA ILE A 23 0.66 -17.95 -9.10
C ILE A 23 -0.08 -18.90 -8.16
N VAL A 24 0.54 -19.20 -7.01
CA VAL A 24 -0.01 -20.10 -6.01
C VAL A 24 -0.30 -19.31 -4.74
N VAL A 25 -1.47 -19.49 -4.15
CA VAL A 25 -1.86 -18.82 -2.91
C VAL A 25 -1.66 -19.78 -1.74
N ALA A 26 -0.81 -19.37 -0.78
CA ALA A 26 -0.66 -20.05 0.50
C ALA A 26 -1.70 -19.57 1.51
N ASP A 27 -1.80 -20.26 2.62
CA ASP A 27 -2.67 -19.91 3.72
C ASP A 27 -2.16 -18.68 4.52
N GLY A 28 -2.68 -18.50 5.71
CA GLY A 28 -2.36 -17.39 6.60
C GLY A 28 -1.99 -17.87 7.99
N ALA A 29 -2.05 -16.97 8.96
CA ALA A 29 -1.58 -17.19 10.31
C ALA A 29 -2.25 -18.36 11.03
N MET A 30 -1.49 -19.31 11.52
CA MET A 30 -1.97 -20.33 12.47
C MET A 30 -1.98 -19.77 13.90
N GLY A 31 -0.87 -19.19 14.35
CA GLY A 31 -0.71 -18.74 15.74
C GLY A 31 -1.71 -17.69 16.19
N THR A 32 -1.97 -16.65 15.39
CA THR A 32 -2.97 -15.63 15.73
C THR A 32 -4.40 -16.15 15.65
N MET A 33 -4.69 -17.16 14.82
CA MET A 33 -5.98 -17.84 14.79
C MET A 33 -6.21 -18.70 16.05
N LEU A 34 -5.19 -19.43 16.51
CA LEU A 34 -5.25 -20.17 17.78
C LEU A 34 -5.44 -19.23 18.96
N TYR A 35 -4.75 -18.10 18.96
CA TYR A 35 -4.91 -17.07 19.98
C TYR A 35 -6.33 -16.47 19.99
N ALA A 36 -6.89 -16.19 18.83
CA ALA A 36 -8.28 -15.73 18.70
C ALA A 36 -9.31 -16.77 19.18
N LYS A 37 -8.99 -18.06 19.09
CA LYS A 37 -9.81 -19.18 19.63
C LYS A 37 -9.55 -19.43 21.14
N GLY A 38 -8.79 -18.56 21.83
CA GLY A 38 -8.60 -18.59 23.29
C GLY A 38 -7.37 -19.37 23.78
N ILE A 39 -6.45 -19.74 22.91
CA ILE A 39 -5.17 -20.36 23.31
C ILE A 39 -4.18 -19.26 23.69
N PHE A 40 -3.67 -19.28 24.92
CA PHE A 40 -2.72 -18.28 25.41
C PHE A 40 -1.32 -18.44 24.78
N ILE A 41 -0.65 -17.30 24.55
CA ILE A 41 0.64 -17.21 23.87
C ILE A 41 1.80 -17.95 24.57
N ASN A 42 1.67 -18.26 25.85
CA ASN A 42 2.63 -19.02 26.65
C ASN A 42 2.53 -20.54 26.47
N ARG A 43 1.60 -21.03 25.66
CA ARG A 43 1.48 -22.46 25.32
C ARG A 43 2.32 -22.80 24.08
N CYS A 44 2.78 -24.04 24.03
CA CYS A 44 3.35 -24.60 22.81
C CYS A 44 2.23 -24.84 21.78
N PHE A 45 2.16 -24.01 20.73
CA PHE A 45 1.11 -24.14 19.72
C PHE A 45 1.23 -25.40 18.88
N ASP A 46 2.47 -25.87 18.67
CA ASP A 46 2.75 -27.08 17.90
C ASP A 46 2.23 -28.35 18.62
N GLU A 47 2.25 -28.36 19.97
CA GLU A 47 1.76 -29.49 20.76
C GLU A 47 0.24 -29.65 20.65
N LEU A 48 -0.49 -28.60 20.25
CA LEU A 48 -1.94 -28.66 19.98
C LEU A 48 -2.30 -29.64 18.87
N ASN A 49 -1.35 -30.02 18.03
CA ASN A 49 -1.53 -31.13 17.07
C ASN A 49 -1.91 -32.44 17.76
N LEU A 50 -1.51 -32.62 19.03
CA LEU A 50 -1.83 -33.79 19.85
C LEU A 50 -2.96 -33.53 20.84
N SER A 51 -2.94 -32.38 21.54
CA SER A 51 -3.90 -32.10 22.63
C SER A 51 -5.20 -31.43 22.17
N ALA A 52 -5.20 -30.74 21.03
CA ALA A 52 -6.39 -30.06 20.48
C ALA A 52 -6.46 -30.21 18.94
N PRO A 53 -6.34 -31.45 18.38
CA PRO A 53 -6.22 -31.68 16.95
C PRO A 53 -7.41 -31.15 16.14
N GLN A 54 -8.61 -31.18 16.70
CA GLN A 54 -9.80 -30.70 16.02
C GLN A 54 -9.75 -29.18 15.76
N MET A 55 -9.24 -28.40 16.72
CA MET A 55 -9.08 -26.94 16.56
C MET A 55 -8.08 -26.60 15.46
N VAL A 56 -6.93 -27.27 15.42
CA VAL A 56 -5.91 -27.08 14.37
C VAL A 56 -6.49 -27.46 13.01
N LYS A 57 -7.20 -28.59 12.90
CA LYS A 57 -7.82 -29.04 11.67
C LYS A 57 -8.89 -28.06 11.16
N GLU A 58 -9.71 -27.51 12.04
CA GLU A 58 -10.71 -26.50 11.68
C GLU A 58 -10.09 -25.26 11.07
N ILE A 59 -8.97 -24.74 11.61
CA ILE A 59 -8.26 -23.60 11.06
C ILE A 59 -7.75 -23.91 9.66
N HIS A 60 -7.13 -25.06 9.45
CA HIS A 60 -6.69 -25.49 8.10
C HIS A 60 -7.88 -25.58 7.12
N GLN A 61 -9.03 -26.13 7.58
CA GLN A 61 -10.23 -26.22 6.76
C GLN A 61 -10.80 -24.83 6.39
N GLU A 62 -10.74 -23.87 7.30
CA GLU A 62 -11.15 -22.48 7.06
C GLU A 62 -10.29 -21.86 5.94
N TYR A 63 -8.96 -22.08 5.92
CA TYR A 63 -8.07 -21.61 4.86
C TYR A 63 -8.29 -22.33 3.52
N VAL A 64 -8.50 -23.65 3.53
CA VAL A 64 -8.85 -24.41 2.31
C VAL A 64 -10.15 -23.88 1.71
N LYS A 65 -11.17 -23.61 2.55
CA LYS A 65 -12.44 -23.03 2.14
C LYS A 65 -12.27 -21.61 1.59
N ALA A 66 -11.33 -20.83 2.11
CA ALA A 66 -10.96 -19.50 1.62
C ALA A 66 -10.30 -19.55 0.24
N GLY A 67 -9.79 -20.71 -0.17
CA GLY A 67 -9.19 -20.94 -1.48
C GLY A 67 -7.68 -21.07 -1.49
N ALA A 68 -7.03 -21.22 -0.33
CA ALA A 68 -5.61 -21.50 -0.24
C ALA A 68 -5.27 -22.80 -1.01
N GLU A 69 -4.20 -22.75 -1.78
CA GLU A 69 -3.67 -23.88 -2.57
C GLU A 69 -2.46 -24.54 -1.88
N ILE A 70 -1.91 -23.91 -0.85
CA ILE A 70 -0.90 -24.45 0.04
C ILE A 70 -1.41 -24.28 1.47
N ILE A 71 -1.30 -25.33 2.28
CA ILE A 71 -1.60 -25.33 3.71
C ILE A 71 -0.30 -25.67 4.46
N GLU A 72 0.17 -24.75 5.28
CA GLU A 72 1.34 -24.95 6.13
C GLU A 72 0.96 -25.74 7.39
N SER A 73 1.70 -26.81 7.71
CA SER A 73 1.47 -27.58 8.91
C SER A 73 1.74 -26.75 10.17
N ASN A 74 1.02 -27.01 11.25
CA ASN A 74 1.25 -26.35 12.54
C ASN A 74 2.51 -26.95 13.22
N THR A 75 3.70 -26.67 12.65
CA THR A 75 4.98 -27.24 13.06
C THR A 75 6.14 -26.24 13.10
N PHE A 76 5.84 -24.94 13.04
CA PHE A 76 6.82 -23.85 13.02
C PHE A 76 7.89 -23.96 14.13
N GLY A 77 7.48 -24.28 15.36
CA GLY A 77 8.35 -24.39 16.52
C GLY A 77 8.69 -25.83 16.93
N SER A 78 8.36 -26.82 16.11
CA SER A 78 8.45 -28.25 16.47
C SER A 78 9.87 -28.83 16.37
N ASN A 79 10.91 -28.04 16.61
CA ASN A 79 12.29 -28.49 16.70
C ASN A 79 12.67 -28.86 18.15
N ARG A 80 13.73 -29.64 18.30
CA ARG A 80 14.25 -30.12 19.59
C ARG A 80 14.50 -29.01 20.60
N VAL A 81 15.06 -27.86 20.15
CA VAL A 81 15.43 -26.74 21.03
C VAL A 81 14.20 -26.10 21.64
N ARG A 82 13.22 -25.73 20.81
CA ARG A 82 11.98 -25.12 21.28
C ARG A 82 11.13 -26.07 22.10
N LEU A 83 11.00 -27.32 21.67
CA LEU A 83 10.21 -28.31 22.40
C LEU A 83 10.79 -28.64 23.77
N THR A 84 12.11 -28.56 23.95
CA THR A 84 12.77 -28.74 25.26
C THR A 84 12.31 -27.69 26.26
N ALA A 85 12.14 -26.43 25.83
CA ALA A 85 11.67 -25.34 26.69
C ALA A 85 10.24 -25.59 27.25
N PHE A 86 9.45 -26.41 26.58
CA PHE A 86 8.10 -26.79 26.99
C PHE A 86 8.01 -28.22 27.56
N GLY A 87 9.13 -28.97 27.62
CA GLY A 87 9.16 -30.35 28.09
C GLY A 87 8.57 -31.39 27.12
N PHE A 88 8.53 -31.08 25.82
CA PHE A 88 7.92 -31.95 24.79
C PHE A 88 8.92 -32.58 23.82
N VAL A 89 10.22 -32.53 24.09
CA VAL A 89 11.26 -33.02 23.19
C VAL A 89 11.03 -34.47 22.75
N GLU A 90 10.62 -35.35 23.66
CA GLU A 90 10.35 -36.77 23.37
C GLU A 90 9.15 -36.98 22.42
N LYS A 91 8.33 -35.95 22.24
CA LYS A 91 7.18 -35.97 21.34
C LYS A 91 7.46 -35.33 19.98
N LEU A 92 8.70 -34.90 19.68
CA LEU A 92 9.05 -34.16 18.46
C LEU A 92 8.50 -34.83 17.21
N LYS A 93 8.78 -36.09 16.99
CA LYS A 93 8.32 -36.83 15.82
C LYS A 93 6.78 -36.93 15.78
N ALA A 94 6.15 -37.21 16.90
CA ALA A 94 4.68 -37.34 17.00
C ALA A 94 3.98 -36.01 16.70
N ILE A 95 4.51 -34.88 17.21
CA ILE A 95 3.96 -33.53 16.98
C ILE A 95 4.06 -33.16 15.51
N ASN A 96 5.24 -33.31 14.89
CA ASN A 96 5.45 -32.99 13.47
C ASN A 96 4.56 -33.86 12.56
N GLN A 97 4.52 -35.18 12.79
CA GLN A 97 3.69 -36.08 12.00
C GLN A 97 2.19 -35.81 12.17
N ALA A 98 1.75 -35.49 13.39
CA ALA A 98 0.35 -35.10 13.62
C ALA A 98 -0.03 -33.78 12.90
N GLY A 99 0.86 -32.77 12.93
CA GLY A 99 0.65 -31.51 12.22
C GLY A 99 0.46 -31.72 10.70
N VAL A 100 1.33 -32.51 10.08
CA VAL A 100 1.20 -32.86 8.64
C VAL A 100 -0.09 -33.64 8.37
N ARG A 101 -0.43 -34.62 9.20
CA ARG A 101 -1.67 -35.39 9.04
C ARG A 101 -2.91 -34.51 9.10
N LEU A 102 -3.00 -33.60 10.07
CA LEU A 102 -4.13 -32.66 10.21
C LEU A 102 -4.25 -31.72 9.01
N ALA A 103 -3.12 -31.18 8.53
CA ALA A 103 -3.07 -30.39 7.32
C ALA A 103 -3.54 -31.19 6.09
N ARG A 104 -3.07 -32.44 5.94
CA ARG A 104 -3.47 -33.33 4.84
C ARG A 104 -4.95 -33.69 4.87
N GLU A 105 -5.50 -33.98 6.06
CA GLU A 105 -6.94 -34.24 6.23
C GLU A 105 -7.80 -33.03 5.87
N ALA A 106 -7.31 -31.83 6.13
CA ALA A 106 -8.01 -30.58 5.76
C ALA A 106 -7.87 -30.27 4.27
N ALA A 107 -6.66 -30.41 3.71
CA ALA A 107 -6.34 -30.11 2.32
C ALA A 107 -7.02 -31.06 1.33
N GLY A 108 -7.08 -32.36 1.65
CA GLY A 108 -7.49 -33.39 0.70
C GLY A 108 -6.68 -33.31 -0.59
N GLU A 109 -7.36 -33.34 -1.74
CA GLU A 109 -6.75 -33.13 -3.06
C GLU A 109 -6.74 -31.64 -3.50
N ARG A 110 -7.35 -30.75 -2.73
CA ARG A 110 -7.57 -29.33 -3.11
C ARG A 110 -6.36 -28.45 -2.88
N ALA A 111 -5.46 -28.81 -1.96
CA ALA A 111 -4.28 -28.03 -1.62
C ALA A 111 -3.05 -28.92 -1.40
N TYR A 112 -1.88 -28.35 -1.59
CA TYR A 112 -0.60 -28.95 -1.21
C TYR A 112 -0.35 -28.77 0.30
N VAL A 113 0.34 -29.69 0.92
CA VAL A 113 0.73 -29.62 2.33
C VAL A 113 2.21 -29.26 2.43
N ALA A 114 2.48 -28.11 3.05
CA ALA A 114 3.82 -27.65 3.33
C ALA A 114 4.24 -28.01 4.76
N GLY A 115 5.43 -28.57 4.92
CA GLY A 115 6.07 -28.71 6.22
C GLY A 115 6.69 -27.39 6.64
N ALA A 116 6.13 -26.73 7.67
CA ALA A 116 6.65 -25.45 8.17
C ALA A 116 7.76 -25.64 9.20
N ILE A 117 8.90 -24.95 9.00
CA ILE A 117 10.06 -24.93 9.89
C ILE A 117 10.44 -23.47 10.16
N GLY A 118 10.40 -23.06 11.43
CA GLY A 118 10.88 -21.76 11.89
C GLY A 118 12.28 -21.82 12.51
N PRO A 119 12.81 -20.67 12.99
CA PRO A 119 14.11 -20.59 13.64
C PRO A 119 14.19 -21.44 14.90
N LEU A 120 15.41 -21.88 15.26
CA LEU A 120 15.70 -22.75 16.41
C LEU A 120 15.21 -22.18 17.75
N GLY A 121 15.21 -20.86 17.88
CA GLY A 121 14.94 -20.20 19.16
C GLY A 121 16.16 -20.10 20.06
N ALA A 122 17.33 -20.42 19.55
CA ALA A 122 18.65 -20.25 20.18
C ALA A 122 19.60 -19.59 19.18
N LYS A 123 20.57 -18.81 19.68
CA LYS A 123 21.61 -18.23 18.83
C LYS A 123 22.67 -19.27 18.46
N ILE A 124 23.05 -19.25 17.19
CA ILE A 124 24.13 -20.09 16.66
C ILE A 124 25.44 -19.32 16.57
N GLU A 125 26.55 -19.98 16.33
CA GLU A 125 27.84 -19.33 16.11
C GLU A 125 27.80 -18.36 14.90
N PRO A 126 28.60 -17.29 14.91
CA PRO A 126 29.51 -16.87 15.97
C PRO A 126 28.88 -16.14 17.15
N LEU A 127 27.56 -15.86 17.10
CA LEU A 127 26.84 -15.02 18.08
C LEU A 127 26.28 -15.82 19.26
N GLY A 128 26.28 -17.15 19.20
CA GLY A 128 25.74 -18.03 20.21
C GLY A 128 26.59 -19.29 20.40
N PRO A 129 26.24 -20.14 21.38
CA PRO A 129 27.03 -21.33 21.74
C PRO A 129 26.81 -22.52 20.82
N MET A 130 25.75 -22.56 20.04
CA MET A 130 25.42 -23.69 19.17
C MET A 130 26.23 -23.61 17.88
N SER A 131 26.97 -24.67 17.54
CA SER A 131 27.72 -24.73 16.30
C SER A 131 26.80 -24.85 15.06
N PHE A 132 27.30 -24.51 13.87
CA PHE A 132 26.59 -24.73 12.60
C PHE A 132 26.21 -26.21 12.41
N ALA A 133 27.11 -27.14 12.78
CA ALA A 133 26.85 -28.57 12.65
C ALA A 133 25.69 -29.03 13.56
N GLU A 134 25.68 -28.58 14.81
CA GLU A 134 24.56 -28.86 15.74
C GLU A 134 23.25 -28.27 15.26
N ALA A 135 23.24 -26.99 14.77
CA ALA A 135 22.07 -26.34 14.21
C ALA A 135 21.52 -27.15 13.02
N ARG A 136 22.38 -27.57 12.09
CA ARG A 136 21.99 -28.40 10.94
C ARG A 136 21.37 -29.72 11.37
N GLU A 137 21.92 -30.37 12.39
CA GLU A 137 21.39 -31.65 12.92
C GLU A 137 19.99 -31.48 13.51
N VAL A 138 19.74 -30.38 14.25
CA VAL A 138 18.42 -30.07 14.81
C VAL A 138 17.40 -29.84 13.69
N PHE A 139 17.74 -29.06 12.66
CA PHE A 139 16.87 -28.86 11.51
C PHE A 139 16.63 -30.15 10.72
N ARG A 140 17.67 -31.00 10.56
CA ARG A 140 17.54 -32.27 9.85
C ARG A 140 16.57 -33.20 10.56
N GLU A 141 16.62 -33.32 11.89
CA GLU A 141 15.70 -34.13 12.67
C GLU A 141 14.25 -33.76 12.45
N GLN A 142 13.94 -32.43 12.44
CA GLN A 142 12.59 -31.94 12.16
C GLN A 142 12.20 -32.20 10.72
N ALA A 143 13.07 -31.90 9.76
CA ALA A 143 12.81 -32.09 8.33
C ALA A 143 12.54 -33.58 8.01
N GLU A 144 13.30 -34.51 8.56
CA GLU A 144 13.07 -35.97 8.41
C GLU A 144 11.70 -36.39 8.96
N ALA A 145 11.28 -35.83 10.11
CA ALA A 145 9.98 -36.12 10.67
C ALA A 145 8.83 -35.63 9.75
N LEU A 146 8.98 -34.45 9.15
CA LEU A 146 8.00 -33.88 8.20
C LEU A 146 7.94 -34.66 6.89
N VAL A 147 9.11 -35.01 6.31
CA VAL A 147 9.21 -35.80 5.07
C VAL A 147 8.58 -37.17 5.27
N SER A 148 8.87 -37.85 6.42
CA SER A 148 8.27 -39.13 6.73
C SER A 148 6.76 -39.13 6.90
N ALA A 149 6.18 -37.96 7.14
CA ALA A 149 4.73 -37.76 7.24
C ALA A 149 4.04 -37.43 5.90
N GLY A 150 4.80 -37.25 4.80
CA GLY A 150 4.28 -37.08 3.46
C GLY A 150 3.89 -35.65 3.10
N ILE A 151 4.78 -34.68 3.34
CA ILE A 151 4.63 -33.29 2.85
C ILE A 151 4.84 -33.20 1.34
N ASP A 152 4.26 -32.22 0.67
CA ASP A 152 4.42 -31.93 -0.77
C ASP A 152 5.55 -30.93 -1.03
N LEU A 153 5.80 -30.01 -0.09
CA LEU A 153 6.88 -29.03 -0.12
C LEU A 153 7.30 -28.68 1.31
N MET A 154 8.41 -27.96 1.45
CA MET A 154 8.91 -27.47 2.74
C MET A 154 9.04 -25.95 2.73
N VAL A 155 8.56 -25.29 3.79
CA VAL A 155 8.67 -23.84 3.99
C VAL A 155 9.54 -23.56 5.21
N LEU A 156 10.67 -22.90 4.96
CA LEU A 156 11.58 -22.39 5.97
C LEU A 156 11.26 -20.90 6.13
N GLU A 157 10.62 -20.52 7.23
CA GLU A 157 9.99 -19.20 7.37
C GLU A 157 10.48 -18.42 8.59
N THR A 158 10.42 -17.08 8.49
CA THR A 158 10.65 -16.13 9.59
C THR A 158 12.09 -16.15 10.13
N PHE A 159 13.07 -16.40 9.26
CA PHE A 159 14.47 -16.35 9.63
C PHE A 159 15.03 -14.93 9.56
N SER A 160 15.64 -14.48 10.66
CA SER A 160 16.31 -13.17 10.77
C SER A 160 17.85 -13.29 10.68
N ASP A 161 18.40 -14.50 10.72
CA ASP A 161 19.83 -14.80 10.62
C ASP A 161 20.10 -15.67 9.38
N LEU A 162 20.96 -15.17 8.50
CA LEU A 162 21.31 -15.88 7.26
C LEU A 162 22.09 -17.17 7.50
N SER A 163 22.92 -17.20 8.52
CA SER A 163 23.70 -18.39 8.84
C SER A 163 22.80 -19.51 9.33
N GLU A 164 21.81 -19.16 10.15
CA GLU A 164 20.80 -20.11 10.62
C GLU A 164 19.94 -20.63 9.45
N LEU A 165 19.46 -19.74 8.59
CA LEU A 165 18.67 -20.13 7.41
C LEU A 165 19.48 -21.01 6.43
N ARG A 166 20.79 -20.74 6.28
CA ARG A 166 21.67 -21.58 5.48
C ARG A 166 21.68 -23.01 5.99
N GLU A 167 21.88 -23.21 7.30
CA GLU A 167 21.91 -24.54 7.89
C GLU A 167 20.55 -25.24 7.77
N ALA A 168 19.46 -24.52 7.91
CA ALA A 168 18.11 -25.04 7.68
C ALA A 168 17.88 -25.48 6.21
N ILE A 169 18.33 -24.70 5.22
CA ILE A 169 18.21 -25.05 3.80
C ILE A 169 19.00 -26.32 3.47
N TYR A 170 20.24 -26.43 3.95
CA TYR A 170 21.05 -27.61 3.69
C TYR A 170 20.49 -28.85 4.41
N ALA A 171 20.05 -28.71 5.65
CA ALA A 171 19.39 -29.81 6.39
C ALA A 171 18.10 -30.29 5.70
N ALA A 172 17.27 -29.34 5.25
CA ALA A 172 16.05 -29.64 4.51
C ALA A 172 16.35 -30.41 3.20
N ARG A 173 17.36 -29.95 2.46
CA ARG A 173 17.76 -30.57 1.20
C ARG A 173 18.35 -31.97 1.41
N GLU A 174 19.14 -32.18 2.48
CA GLU A 174 19.69 -33.49 2.87
C GLU A 174 18.58 -34.49 3.25
N ALA A 175 17.58 -34.03 4.03
CA ALA A 175 16.45 -34.85 4.46
C ALA A 175 15.47 -35.21 3.33
N ALA A 176 15.15 -34.25 2.47
CA ALA A 176 14.08 -34.38 1.49
C ALA A 176 14.54 -34.76 0.08
N GLY A 177 15.85 -34.70 -0.21
CA GLY A 177 16.39 -34.99 -1.55
C GLY A 177 16.14 -33.87 -2.57
N PRO A 178 16.59 -34.05 -3.83
CA PRO A 178 16.60 -32.97 -4.84
C PRO A 178 15.23 -32.61 -5.39
N GLU A 179 14.26 -33.49 -5.32
CA GLU A 179 12.94 -33.31 -5.93
C GLU A 179 11.99 -32.44 -5.09
N MET A 180 12.17 -32.43 -3.77
CA MET A 180 11.32 -31.64 -2.87
C MET A 180 11.51 -30.14 -3.12
N VAL A 181 10.42 -29.39 -3.25
CA VAL A 181 10.48 -27.93 -3.35
C VAL A 181 10.73 -27.35 -1.96
N ILE A 182 11.77 -26.52 -1.83
CA ILE A 182 12.13 -25.81 -0.61
C ILE A 182 11.92 -24.31 -0.86
N VAL A 183 11.03 -23.72 -0.06
CA VAL A 183 10.79 -22.28 0.03
C VAL A 183 11.59 -21.75 1.23
N ALA A 184 12.42 -20.73 1.00
CA ALA A 184 13.25 -20.12 2.05
C ALA A 184 12.92 -18.64 2.19
N GLN A 185 12.43 -18.24 3.36
CA GLN A 185 11.94 -16.89 3.63
C GLN A 185 12.69 -16.26 4.79
N VAL A 186 13.09 -15.00 4.57
CA VAL A 186 13.64 -14.14 5.61
C VAL A 186 12.59 -13.18 6.14
N THR A 187 12.82 -12.69 7.35
CA THR A 187 12.06 -11.59 7.93
C THR A 187 12.91 -10.31 7.96
N VAL A 188 12.29 -9.18 7.66
CA VAL A 188 12.97 -7.89 7.52
C VAL A 188 12.38 -6.84 8.44
N ASP A 189 13.17 -5.82 8.78
CA ASP A 189 12.72 -4.62 9.49
C ASP A 189 11.95 -3.64 8.58
N ASP A 190 11.58 -2.49 9.10
CA ASP A 190 10.85 -1.45 8.37
C ASP A 190 11.64 -0.79 7.22
N GLU A 191 12.96 -1.02 7.14
CA GLU A 191 13.84 -0.55 6.05
C GLU A 191 14.10 -1.65 5.00
N GLY A 192 13.57 -2.85 5.19
CA GLY A 192 13.78 -4.02 4.32
C GLY A 192 15.12 -4.70 4.54
N LYS A 193 15.77 -4.52 5.70
CA LYS A 193 17.02 -5.18 6.10
C LYS A 193 16.74 -6.31 7.07
N LEU A 194 17.67 -7.26 7.17
CA LEU A 194 17.66 -8.24 8.26
C LEU A 194 17.97 -7.56 9.60
N LEU A 195 17.66 -8.22 10.72
CA LEU A 195 17.88 -7.65 12.05
C LEU A 195 19.36 -7.35 12.36
N ASP A 196 20.30 -7.98 11.67
CA ASP A 196 21.74 -7.71 11.75
C ASP A 196 22.19 -6.54 10.85
N GLY A 197 21.26 -5.89 10.16
CA GLY A 197 21.52 -4.80 9.21
C GLY A 197 21.90 -5.24 7.80
N THR A 198 21.90 -6.56 7.50
CA THR A 198 22.21 -7.07 6.15
C THR A 198 21.20 -6.54 5.13
N ALA A 199 21.70 -5.87 4.08
CA ALA A 199 20.90 -5.28 3.03
C ALA A 199 20.20 -6.31 2.14
N THR A 200 19.06 -5.92 1.56
CA THR A 200 18.21 -6.76 0.70
C THR A 200 18.99 -7.41 -0.44
N GLU A 201 19.81 -6.65 -1.15
CA GLU A 201 20.61 -7.14 -2.29
C GLU A 201 21.60 -8.24 -1.86
N THR A 202 22.18 -8.09 -0.67
CA THR A 202 23.16 -9.02 -0.12
C THR A 202 22.51 -10.35 0.26
N PHE A 203 21.42 -10.33 1.02
CA PHE A 203 20.76 -11.58 1.39
C PHE A 203 20.12 -12.26 0.18
N THR A 204 19.59 -11.50 -0.79
CA THR A 204 19.00 -12.08 -2.00
C THR A 204 20.04 -12.86 -2.81
N ARG A 205 21.25 -12.33 -3.01
CA ARG A 205 22.33 -13.05 -3.70
C ARG A 205 22.70 -14.34 -2.98
N LYS A 206 22.86 -14.30 -1.66
CA LYS A 206 23.17 -15.49 -0.86
C LYS A 206 22.08 -16.56 -0.96
N LEU A 207 20.80 -16.16 -0.82
CA LEU A 207 19.67 -17.09 -0.97
C LEU A 207 19.59 -17.68 -2.40
N SER A 208 20.00 -16.92 -3.39
CA SER A 208 20.01 -17.39 -4.79
C SER A 208 21.08 -18.44 -5.05
N GLU A 209 22.19 -18.41 -4.30
CA GLU A 209 23.28 -19.40 -4.40
C GLU A 209 22.97 -20.71 -3.67
N TRP A 210 22.13 -20.70 -2.63
CA TRP A 210 21.83 -21.87 -1.82
C TRP A 210 20.76 -22.77 -2.46
N PRO A 211 20.67 -24.06 -2.06
CA PRO A 211 19.79 -25.03 -2.74
C PRO A 211 18.31 -24.92 -2.33
N ALA A 212 17.77 -23.70 -2.21
CA ALA A 212 16.35 -23.41 -2.13
C ALA A 212 15.78 -23.22 -3.54
N ASP A 213 14.52 -23.64 -3.78
CA ASP A 213 13.84 -23.51 -5.08
C ASP A 213 13.09 -22.19 -5.21
N VAL A 214 12.54 -21.68 -4.12
CA VAL A 214 11.83 -20.41 -4.00
C VAL A 214 12.46 -19.61 -2.86
N ILE A 215 12.65 -18.32 -3.04
CA ILE A 215 13.14 -17.44 -1.98
C ILE A 215 12.14 -16.32 -1.71
N GLY A 216 12.16 -15.72 -0.52
CA GLY A 216 11.16 -14.72 -0.24
C GLY A 216 11.26 -14.02 1.10
N VAL A 217 10.19 -13.31 1.42
CA VAL A 217 10.06 -12.53 2.66
C VAL A 217 8.72 -12.82 3.32
N ASN A 218 8.76 -13.06 4.63
CA ASN A 218 7.54 -13.24 5.43
C ASN A 218 7.64 -12.56 6.79
N CYS A 219 6.49 -12.38 7.43
CA CYS A 219 6.36 -11.85 8.79
C CYS A 219 7.00 -10.46 9.01
N SER A 220 7.09 -10.03 10.26
CA SER A 220 7.63 -8.76 10.82
C SER A 220 7.13 -7.46 10.18
N ALA A 221 6.98 -7.41 8.87
CA ALA A 221 6.58 -6.22 8.14
C ALA A 221 5.19 -6.34 7.52
N GLY A 222 4.52 -5.21 7.34
CA GLY A 222 3.28 -5.12 6.58
C GLY A 222 3.53 -5.20 5.06
N PRO A 223 2.47 -5.31 4.25
CA PRO A 223 2.58 -5.58 2.82
C PRO A 223 3.34 -4.49 2.04
N LYS A 224 3.37 -3.25 2.53
CA LYS A 224 4.12 -2.15 1.91
C LYS A 224 5.63 -2.42 1.93
N VAL A 225 6.19 -2.68 3.11
CA VAL A 225 7.63 -2.93 3.27
C VAL A 225 8.05 -4.19 2.52
N VAL A 226 7.22 -5.23 2.57
CA VAL A 226 7.47 -6.47 1.83
C VAL A 226 7.51 -6.23 0.32
N LEU A 227 6.64 -5.37 -0.23
CA LEU A 227 6.67 -5.00 -1.65
C LEU A 227 7.96 -4.27 -2.02
N GLU A 228 8.34 -3.26 -1.25
CA GLU A 228 9.58 -2.50 -1.46
C GLU A 228 10.83 -3.40 -1.37
N THR A 229 10.80 -4.40 -0.47
CA THR A 229 11.86 -5.40 -0.35
C THR A 229 11.91 -6.31 -1.58
N VAL A 230 10.77 -6.81 -2.05
CA VAL A 230 10.68 -7.64 -3.26
C VAL A 230 11.19 -6.90 -4.50
N GLU A 231 10.83 -5.63 -4.66
CA GLU A 231 11.33 -4.81 -5.78
C GLU A 231 12.85 -4.69 -5.79
N LYS A 232 13.49 -4.61 -4.60
CA LYS A 232 14.95 -4.66 -4.46
C LYS A 232 15.54 -6.06 -4.67
N MET A 233 14.78 -7.14 -4.40
CA MET A 233 15.23 -8.51 -4.64
C MET A 233 15.27 -8.88 -6.12
N LEU A 234 14.29 -8.44 -6.91
CA LEU A 234 14.09 -8.82 -8.31
C LEU A 234 15.32 -8.70 -9.21
N PRO A 235 16.15 -7.62 -9.15
CA PRO A 235 17.35 -7.51 -9.98
C PRO A 235 18.48 -8.49 -9.61
N HIS A 236 18.37 -9.18 -8.48
CA HIS A 236 19.45 -9.98 -7.90
C HIS A 236 19.15 -11.49 -7.86
N THR A 237 18.03 -11.93 -8.44
CA THR A 237 17.66 -13.35 -8.47
C THR A 237 16.86 -13.70 -9.72
N THR A 238 17.00 -14.96 -10.15
CA THR A 238 16.14 -15.58 -11.17
C THR A 238 15.20 -16.63 -10.56
N LYS A 239 15.31 -16.87 -9.25
CA LYS A 239 14.42 -17.80 -8.55
C LYS A 239 13.03 -17.22 -8.40
N PRO A 240 11.98 -18.05 -8.40
CA PRO A 240 10.63 -17.60 -8.04
C PRO A 240 10.62 -16.95 -6.65
N LEU A 241 9.87 -15.86 -6.52
CA LEU A 241 9.72 -15.16 -5.25
C LEU A 241 8.43 -15.54 -4.53
N SER A 242 8.52 -15.64 -3.20
CA SER A 242 7.37 -15.81 -2.29
C SER A 242 7.23 -14.63 -1.33
N VAL A 243 6.00 -14.26 -0.99
CA VAL A 243 5.68 -13.24 0.01
C VAL A 243 4.55 -13.67 0.92
N MET A 244 4.76 -13.50 2.24
CA MET A 244 3.74 -13.75 3.25
C MET A 244 3.77 -12.61 4.31
N PRO A 245 3.28 -11.41 3.98
CA PRO A 245 3.30 -10.28 4.89
C PRO A 245 2.33 -10.44 6.06
N ASN A 246 2.58 -9.70 7.14
CA ASN A 246 1.62 -9.53 8.22
C ASN A 246 0.42 -8.68 7.75
N ALA A 247 -0.72 -8.85 8.42
CA ALA A 247 -1.86 -7.94 8.27
C ALA A 247 -1.58 -6.58 8.96
N GLY A 248 -0.47 -5.92 8.58
CA GLY A 248 0.05 -4.70 9.19
C GLY A 248 1.00 -4.95 10.36
N LEU A 249 1.42 -3.86 11.00
CA LEU A 249 2.21 -3.94 12.22
C LEU A 249 1.32 -4.23 13.43
N PRO A 250 1.77 -5.03 14.41
CA PRO A 250 1.01 -5.27 15.62
C PRO A 250 0.88 -4.00 16.44
N SER A 251 -0.36 -3.63 16.80
CA SER A 251 -0.65 -2.62 17.82
C SER A 251 -1.00 -3.34 19.12
N THR A 252 -0.31 -3.01 20.21
CA THR A 252 -0.61 -3.60 21.52
C THR A 252 -1.75 -2.84 22.19
N VAL A 253 -2.91 -3.49 22.32
CA VAL A 253 -4.08 -2.96 23.03
C VAL A 253 -4.38 -3.91 24.18
N GLU A 254 -4.38 -3.39 25.42
CA GLU A 254 -4.60 -4.19 26.65
C GLU A 254 -3.74 -5.46 26.76
N GLY A 255 -2.47 -5.37 26.31
CA GLY A 255 -1.54 -6.52 26.30
C GLY A 255 -1.79 -7.53 25.17
N ARG A 256 -2.65 -7.22 24.21
CA ARG A 256 -2.94 -8.05 23.02
C ARG A 256 -2.38 -7.41 21.76
N ASN A 257 -1.73 -8.20 20.94
CA ASN A 257 -1.31 -7.77 19.59
C ASN A 257 -2.51 -7.83 18.64
N ILE A 258 -2.94 -6.67 18.16
CA ILE A 258 -4.00 -6.53 17.17
C ILE A 258 -3.36 -6.09 15.84
N TYR A 259 -3.77 -6.70 14.74
CA TYR A 259 -3.34 -6.39 13.39
C TYR A 259 -4.48 -5.67 12.67
N LEU A 260 -4.19 -4.53 12.05
CA LEU A 260 -5.21 -3.57 11.59
C LEU A 260 -5.34 -3.46 10.07
N CYS A 261 -4.61 -4.26 9.28
CA CYS A 261 -4.84 -4.27 7.83
C CYS A 261 -6.10 -5.03 7.48
N SER A 262 -6.94 -4.43 6.64
CA SER A 262 -8.13 -5.10 6.13
C SER A 262 -7.80 -6.13 5.04
N PRO A 263 -8.68 -7.12 4.80
CA PRO A 263 -8.55 -8.06 3.70
C PRO A 263 -8.38 -7.39 2.33
N GLU A 264 -9.11 -6.28 2.09
CA GLU A 264 -9.07 -5.53 0.83
C GLU A 264 -7.71 -4.85 0.62
N TYR A 265 -7.12 -4.29 1.70
CA TYR A 265 -5.79 -3.71 1.64
C TYR A 265 -4.73 -4.76 1.29
N MET A 266 -4.79 -5.94 1.91
CA MET A 266 -3.90 -7.06 1.59
C MET A 266 -4.07 -7.52 0.14
N ALA A 267 -5.30 -7.57 -0.37
CA ALA A 267 -5.60 -7.95 -1.75
C ALA A 267 -5.04 -6.94 -2.78
N GLN A 268 -5.08 -5.64 -2.49
CA GLN A 268 -4.44 -4.63 -3.34
C GLN A 268 -2.93 -4.83 -3.44
N TYR A 269 -2.27 -5.16 -2.32
CA TYR A 269 -0.85 -5.49 -2.35
C TYR A 269 -0.59 -6.82 -3.05
N ALA A 270 -1.47 -7.82 -2.92
CA ALA A 270 -1.37 -9.04 -3.69
C ALA A 270 -1.30 -8.74 -5.19
N ARG A 271 -2.17 -7.88 -5.70
CA ARG A 271 -2.09 -7.42 -7.11
C ARG A 271 -0.73 -6.83 -7.47
N ARG A 272 -0.16 -5.99 -6.61
CA ARG A 272 1.17 -5.36 -6.83
C ARG A 272 2.29 -6.39 -6.81
N PHE A 273 2.25 -7.36 -5.87
CA PHE A 273 3.18 -8.48 -5.84
C PHE A 273 3.15 -9.29 -7.14
N LEU A 274 1.95 -9.52 -7.68
CA LEU A 274 1.77 -10.22 -8.97
C LEU A 274 2.39 -9.45 -10.13
N GLN A 275 2.16 -8.14 -10.18
CA GLN A 275 2.73 -7.26 -11.20
C GLN A 275 4.26 -7.21 -11.12
N ALA A 276 4.82 -7.29 -9.91
CA ALA A 276 6.25 -7.40 -9.66
C ALA A 276 6.83 -8.78 -10.04
N GLY A 277 6.00 -9.81 -10.30
CA GLY A 277 6.46 -11.13 -10.72
C GLY A 277 6.58 -12.16 -9.60
N VAL A 278 6.03 -11.90 -8.41
CA VAL A 278 5.94 -12.88 -7.33
C VAL A 278 5.11 -14.09 -7.77
N ARG A 279 5.52 -15.28 -7.36
CA ARG A 279 4.89 -16.55 -7.76
C ARG A 279 4.12 -17.25 -6.64
N MET A 280 4.42 -16.96 -5.39
CA MET A 280 3.75 -17.52 -4.22
C MET A 280 3.36 -16.40 -3.27
N ILE A 281 2.08 -16.32 -2.93
CA ILE A 281 1.53 -15.27 -2.07
C ILE A 281 0.70 -15.92 -0.97
N GLY A 282 0.92 -15.50 0.27
CA GLY A 282 0.13 -15.90 1.43
C GLY A 282 0.04 -14.77 2.44
N GLY A 283 -0.22 -15.13 3.68
CA GLY A 283 -0.23 -14.20 4.79
C GLY A 283 0.51 -14.77 6.00
N CYS A 284 0.99 -13.89 6.88
CA CYS A 284 1.57 -14.25 8.17
C CYS A 284 0.72 -13.64 9.31
N CYS A 285 1.34 -13.21 10.39
CA CYS A 285 0.64 -12.76 11.60
C CYS A 285 -0.51 -11.77 11.33
N GLY A 286 -1.65 -12.02 11.97
CA GLY A 286 -2.87 -11.21 11.84
C GLY A 286 -3.72 -11.51 10.62
N THR A 287 -3.24 -12.29 9.64
CA THR A 287 -4.08 -12.69 8.52
C THR A 287 -5.09 -13.77 8.91
N THR A 288 -6.27 -13.70 8.34
CA THR A 288 -7.40 -14.58 8.59
C THR A 288 -7.86 -15.25 7.30
N PRO A 289 -8.74 -16.27 7.36
CA PRO A 289 -9.33 -16.85 6.16
C PRO A 289 -9.98 -15.84 5.21
N GLU A 290 -10.50 -14.72 5.72
CA GLU A 290 -11.09 -13.67 4.91
C GLU A 290 -10.03 -12.91 4.10
N HIS A 291 -8.86 -12.63 4.68
CA HIS A 291 -7.71 -12.07 3.96
C HIS A 291 -7.30 -12.98 2.80
N ILE A 292 -7.13 -14.27 3.08
CA ILE A 292 -6.73 -15.25 2.04
C ILE A 292 -7.80 -15.39 0.95
N LYS A 293 -9.08 -15.39 1.30
CA LYS A 293 -10.19 -15.42 0.35
C LYS A 293 -10.13 -14.22 -0.62
N THR A 294 -9.86 -13.04 -0.09
CA THR A 294 -9.80 -11.81 -0.90
C THR A 294 -8.56 -11.80 -1.79
N ILE A 295 -7.40 -12.25 -1.27
CA ILE A 295 -6.19 -12.47 -2.07
C ILE A 295 -6.44 -13.47 -3.21
N CYS A 296 -7.09 -14.61 -2.93
CA CYS A 296 -7.44 -15.61 -3.94
C CYS A 296 -8.33 -15.02 -5.04
N SER A 297 -9.28 -14.17 -4.68
CA SER A 297 -10.15 -13.50 -5.64
C SER A 297 -9.34 -12.60 -6.59
N GLU A 298 -8.40 -11.82 -6.05
CA GLU A 298 -7.50 -10.96 -6.84
C GLU A 298 -6.59 -11.78 -7.75
N VAL A 299 -5.96 -12.83 -7.24
CA VAL A 299 -5.10 -13.73 -8.02
C VAL A 299 -5.86 -14.34 -9.19
N ARG A 300 -7.08 -14.84 -8.95
CA ARG A 300 -7.92 -15.44 -10.00
C ARG A 300 -8.34 -14.44 -11.07
N SER A 301 -8.58 -13.19 -10.68
CA SER A 301 -8.96 -12.14 -11.65
C SER A 301 -7.84 -11.76 -12.61
N LEU A 302 -6.57 -12.01 -12.24
CA LEU A 302 -5.39 -11.64 -13.01
C LEU A 302 -4.76 -12.80 -13.80
N GLN A 303 -5.10 -14.04 -13.50
CA GLN A 303 -4.55 -15.23 -14.19
C GLN A 303 -4.92 -15.42 -15.67
N PRO A 304 -6.00 -14.86 -16.25
CA PRO A 304 -6.36 -15.10 -17.63
C PRO A 304 -5.46 -14.43 -18.69
N MET A 305 -4.53 -13.56 -18.32
CA MET A 305 -3.78 -12.75 -19.31
C MET A 305 -2.55 -13.42 -19.93
N GLN A 306 -2.17 -14.65 -19.58
CA GLN A 306 -0.96 -15.30 -20.10
C GLN A 306 -1.19 -16.58 -20.94
N GLN A 307 -2.41 -16.99 -21.18
CA GLN A 307 -2.68 -18.08 -22.12
C GLN A 307 -3.46 -17.59 -23.35
N ARG A 308 -2.75 -17.34 -24.45
CA ARG A 308 -3.34 -17.58 -25.77
C ARG A 308 -3.53 -19.10 -25.92
N ILE A 309 -4.55 -19.63 -25.32
CA ILE A 309 -5.15 -20.88 -25.74
C ILE A 309 -6.28 -20.45 -26.65
N SER A 310 -6.26 -20.94 -27.88
CA SER A 310 -7.45 -21.07 -28.72
C SER A 310 -8.43 -21.99 -28.00
N VAL A 311 -9.17 -21.45 -27.05
CA VAL A 311 -10.38 -22.07 -26.56
C VAL A 311 -11.45 -21.65 -27.57
N GLU A 312 -12.03 -22.63 -28.26
CA GLU A 312 -13.37 -22.44 -28.78
C GLU A 312 -14.20 -21.93 -27.60
N THR A 313 -14.46 -20.65 -27.61
CA THR A 313 -15.37 -20.00 -26.70
C THR A 313 -16.72 -20.64 -26.87
N VAL A 314 -17.17 -21.38 -25.87
CA VAL A 314 -18.61 -21.44 -25.63
C VAL A 314 -18.96 -20.00 -25.24
N VAL A 315 -19.29 -19.22 -26.22
CA VAL A 315 -19.88 -17.90 -26.10
C VAL A 315 -21.20 -18.16 -25.39
N GLU A 316 -21.32 -17.73 -24.12
CA GLU A 316 -22.65 -17.32 -23.68
C GLU A 316 -23.06 -16.19 -24.62
N GLU A 317 -23.80 -16.56 -25.64
CA GLU A 317 -24.41 -15.62 -26.56
C GLU A 317 -25.27 -14.66 -25.74
N GLY A 318 -24.85 -13.39 -25.62
CA GLY A 318 -25.78 -12.39 -25.15
C GLY A 318 -25.26 -11.14 -24.48
N LYS A 319 -23.98 -10.97 -24.15
CA LYS A 319 -23.50 -9.65 -23.69
C LYS A 319 -22.52 -9.08 -24.73
N PRO A 320 -22.90 -8.00 -25.43
CA PRO A 320 -21.96 -7.30 -26.30
C PRO A 320 -20.77 -6.79 -25.48
N PRO A 321 -19.55 -6.69 -26.06
CA PRO A 321 -18.40 -6.13 -25.37
C PRO A 321 -18.77 -4.75 -24.81
N VAL A 322 -18.53 -4.55 -23.51
CA VAL A 322 -18.87 -3.29 -22.82
C VAL A 322 -18.12 -2.16 -23.54
N LYS A 323 -18.86 -1.35 -24.27
CA LYS A 323 -18.30 -0.26 -25.06
C LYS A 323 -17.86 0.88 -24.14
N ARG A 324 -16.55 1.06 -24.02
CA ARG A 324 -16.00 2.26 -23.37
C ARG A 324 -16.40 3.50 -24.19
N LEU A 325 -16.95 4.49 -23.51
CA LEU A 325 -17.26 5.76 -24.16
C LEU A 325 -15.97 6.57 -24.34
N ALA A 326 -15.91 7.39 -25.39
CA ALA A 326 -14.80 8.31 -25.58
C ALA A 326 -14.81 9.37 -24.46
N LYS A 327 -13.64 9.62 -23.86
CA LYS A 327 -13.56 10.64 -22.80
C LYS A 327 -13.96 12.02 -23.33
N VAL A 328 -14.64 12.79 -22.50
CA VAL A 328 -14.86 14.21 -22.77
C VAL A 328 -13.52 14.92 -22.83
N PRO A 329 -13.22 15.72 -23.87
CA PRO A 329 -11.99 16.50 -23.95
C PRO A 329 -11.80 17.42 -22.73
N VAL A 330 -10.56 17.60 -22.28
CA VAL A 330 -10.24 18.44 -21.11
C VAL A 330 -10.87 19.83 -21.19
N ALA A 331 -10.83 20.45 -22.38
CA ALA A 331 -11.41 21.78 -22.62
C ALA A 331 -12.93 21.85 -22.43
N GLU A 332 -13.63 20.73 -22.52
CA GLU A 332 -15.11 20.66 -22.44
C GLU A 332 -15.61 20.23 -21.06
N LYS A 333 -14.71 19.84 -20.15
CA LYS A 333 -15.08 19.35 -18.81
C LYS A 333 -15.52 20.48 -17.88
N SER A 334 -14.83 21.63 -17.92
CA SER A 334 -15.05 22.78 -17.05
C SER A 334 -14.39 24.04 -17.63
N GLN A 335 -14.68 25.22 -17.02
CA GLN A 335 -13.96 26.46 -17.38
C GLN A 335 -12.49 26.38 -17.04
N LEU A 336 -12.14 25.73 -15.90
CA LEU A 336 -10.77 25.45 -15.54
C LEU A 336 -10.09 24.55 -16.60
N GLY A 337 -10.74 23.47 -17.01
CA GLY A 337 -10.24 22.58 -18.06
C GLY A 337 -10.00 23.32 -19.38
N ALA A 338 -10.92 24.22 -19.77
CA ALA A 338 -10.75 25.07 -20.96
C ALA A 338 -9.53 25.98 -20.87
N LYS A 339 -9.29 26.62 -19.70
CA LYS A 339 -8.14 27.49 -19.48
C LYS A 339 -6.82 26.71 -19.51
N LEU A 340 -6.75 25.56 -18.83
CA LEU A 340 -5.57 24.70 -18.84
C LEU A 340 -5.25 24.17 -20.23
N ALA A 341 -6.25 23.71 -20.98
CA ALA A 341 -6.08 23.24 -22.35
C ALA A 341 -5.63 24.36 -23.32
N ALA A 342 -6.02 25.60 -23.04
CA ALA A 342 -5.59 26.79 -23.81
C ALA A 342 -4.21 27.33 -23.38
N GLY A 343 -3.52 26.69 -22.42
CA GLY A 343 -2.23 27.15 -21.91
C GLY A 343 -2.31 28.45 -21.10
N LYS A 344 -3.50 28.83 -20.62
CA LYS A 344 -3.66 30.04 -19.80
C LYS A 344 -3.21 29.81 -18.38
N PHE A 345 -2.60 30.83 -17.77
CA PHE A 345 -2.25 30.80 -16.35
C PHE A 345 -3.53 30.88 -15.50
N VAL A 346 -3.63 29.99 -14.48
CA VAL A 346 -4.80 29.90 -13.59
C VAL A 346 -4.42 30.17 -12.13
N ALA A 347 -5.34 30.80 -11.39
CA ALA A 347 -5.16 31.09 -9.98
C ALA A 347 -6.27 30.43 -9.14
N PHE A 348 -5.87 29.66 -8.13
CA PHE A 348 -6.76 29.04 -7.16
C PHE A 348 -6.55 29.66 -5.78
N VAL A 349 -7.62 29.73 -4.98
CA VAL A 349 -7.54 30.05 -3.55
C VAL A 349 -8.11 28.90 -2.74
N GLU A 350 -7.42 28.48 -1.71
CA GLU A 350 -7.88 27.45 -0.80
C GLU A 350 -8.84 28.02 0.25
N ILE A 351 -10.03 27.43 0.33
CA ILE A 351 -11.04 27.71 1.35
C ILE A 351 -11.38 26.42 2.09
N LEU A 352 -11.06 26.37 3.38
CA LEU A 352 -11.37 25.22 4.22
C LEU A 352 -12.87 25.15 4.50
N PRO A 353 -13.50 23.95 4.43
CA PRO A 353 -14.87 23.77 4.89
C PRO A 353 -15.03 24.22 6.35
N PRO A 354 -16.17 24.82 6.76
CA PRO A 354 -16.40 25.20 8.14
C PRO A 354 -16.46 23.98 9.09
N ARG A 355 -16.15 24.19 10.36
CA ARG A 355 -16.31 23.14 11.39
C ARG A 355 -17.76 22.86 11.74
N GLY A 356 -18.64 23.86 11.54
CA GLY A 356 -20.06 23.77 11.78
C GLY A 356 -20.85 23.70 10.49
N VAL A 357 -22.14 24.04 10.56
CA VAL A 357 -23.09 23.97 9.44
C VAL A 357 -23.23 25.27 8.66
N ASP A 358 -22.67 26.39 9.17
CA ASP A 358 -22.78 27.71 8.57
C ASP A 358 -21.59 28.03 7.66
N PRO A 359 -21.76 28.10 6.32
CA PRO A 359 -20.71 28.39 5.36
C PRO A 359 -20.68 29.86 4.91
N VAL A 360 -21.33 30.78 5.62
CA VAL A 360 -21.45 32.19 5.19
C VAL A 360 -20.09 32.82 4.96
N LYS A 361 -19.13 32.63 5.89
CA LYS A 361 -17.79 33.18 5.77
C LYS A 361 -17.05 32.66 4.54
N GLU A 362 -17.16 31.36 4.26
CA GLU A 362 -16.54 30.68 3.13
C GLU A 362 -17.12 31.16 1.80
N ILE A 363 -18.44 31.40 1.75
CA ILE A 363 -19.15 31.94 0.57
C ILE A 363 -18.75 33.40 0.31
N GLU A 364 -18.69 34.25 1.34
CA GLU A 364 -18.22 35.63 1.19
C GLU A 364 -16.75 35.69 0.77
N GLY A 365 -15.90 34.83 1.33
CA GLY A 365 -14.52 34.69 0.89
C GLY A 365 -14.40 34.26 -0.58
N ALA A 366 -15.24 33.34 -1.03
CA ALA A 366 -15.28 32.91 -2.42
C ALA A 366 -15.76 34.05 -3.38
N LYS A 367 -16.73 34.89 -2.97
CA LYS A 367 -17.14 36.08 -3.72
C LYS A 367 -15.99 37.08 -3.84
N LEU A 368 -15.30 37.36 -2.71
CA LEU A 368 -14.13 38.23 -2.71
C LEU A 368 -13.08 37.76 -3.70
N CYS A 369 -12.76 36.44 -3.68
CA CYS A 369 -11.83 35.85 -4.63
C CYS A 369 -12.26 36.01 -6.08
N LYS A 370 -13.54 35.76 -6.39
CA LYS A 370 -14.11 35.94 -7.73
C LYS A 370 -13.97 37.39 -8.21
N ASP A 371 -14.32 38.35 -7.35
CA ASP A 371 -14.29 39.79 -7.70
C ASP A 371 -12.86 40.27 -7.99
N HIS A 372 -11.84 39.55 -7.51
CA HIS A 372 -10.42 39.80 -7.76
C HIS A 372 -9.81 38.91 -8.84
N GLY A 373 -10.63 38.21 -9.62
CA GLY A 373 -10.17 37.46 -10.79
C GLY A 373 -9.57 36.09 -10.50
N ILE A 374 -9.83 35.51 -9.33
CA ILE A 374 -9.48 34.10 -9.04
C ILE A 374 -10.36 33.18 -9.88
N ASP A 375 -9.76 32.13 -10.44
CA ASP A 375 -10.42 31.19 -11.35
C ASP A 375 -11.25 30.14 -10.62
N CYS A 376 -10.70 29.57 -9.54
CA CYS A 376 -11.33 28.48 -8.80
C CYS A 376 -11.07 28.55 -7.30
N ILE A 377 -11.97 27.95 -6.53
CA ILE A 377 -11.78 27.73 -5.09
C ILE A 377 -11.43 26.27 -4.83
N ASN A 378 -10.25 26.00 -4.25
CA ASN A 378 -9.86 24.71 -3.75
C ASN A 378 -10.53 24.43 -2.40
N VAL A 379 -11.16 23.27 -2.27
CA VAL A 379 -11.87 22.86 -1.04
C VAL A 379 -11.30 21.55 -0.54
N PRO A 380 -10.44 21.57 0.50
CA PRO A 380 -9.83 20.36 1.06
C PRO A 380 -10.83 19.45 1.75
N ASP A 381 -10.65 18.14 1.61
CA ASP A 381 -11.50 17.11 2.21
C ASP A 381 -10.93 16.62 3.54
N GLY A 382 -11.55 17.03 4.65
CA GLY A 382 -11.15 16.65 6.00
C GLY A 382 -9.68 16.92 6.33
N PRO A 383 -9.14 18.14 6.09
CA PRO A 383 -7.73 18.42 6.27
C PRO A 383 -7.27 18.09 7.68
N ARG A 384 -6.08 17.49 7.80
CA ARG A 384 -5.53 16.95 9.06
C ARG A 384 -6.49 15.97 9.76
N ALA A 385 -7.19 15.14 8.99
CA ALA A 385 -8.15 14.16 9.50
C ALA A 385 -9.13 14.75 10.54
N SER A 386 -9.64 15.95 10.29
CA SER A 386 -10.59 16.63 11.18
C SER A 386 -12.00 16.65 10.59
N ALA A 387 -13.02 16.43 11.44
CA ALA A 387 -14.42 16.53 11.02
C ALA A 387 -14.80 17.97 10.68
N ARG A 388 -15.41 18.14 9.51
CA ARG A 388 -15.87 19.44 8.97
C ARG A 388 -17.14 19.24 8.13
N LEU A 389 -17.78 20.30 7.72
CA LEU A 389 -18.81 20.25 6.67
C LEU A 389 -18.21 19.51 5.45
N SER A 390 -19.00 18.67 4.80
CA SER A 390 -18.55 17.93 3.61
C SER A 390 -17.93 18.88 2.57
N ALA A 391 -16.76 18.53 2.08
CA ALA A 391 -16.06 19.29 1.04
C ALA A 391 -16.91 19.40 -0.24
N GLN A 392 -17.58 18.31 -0.64
CA GLN A 392 -18.48 18.30 -1.80
C GLN A 392 -19.67 19.24 -1.62
N VAL A 393 -20.30 19.24 -0.45
CA VAL A 393 -21.40 20.16 -0.13
C VAL A 393 -20.90 21.60 -0.11
N THR A 394 -19.71 21.85 0.45
CA THR A 394 -19.09 23.19 0.44
C THR A 394 -18.82 23.66 -0.98
N CYS A 395 -18.28 22.82 -1.86
CA CYS A 395 -18.11 23.12 -3.29
C CYS A 395 -19.42 23.51 -3.95
N GLN A 396 -20.47 22.73 -3.74
CA GLN A 396 -21.79 23.00 -4.32
C GLN A 396 -22.36 24.35 -3.84
N LEU A 397 -22.28 24.65 -2.54
CA LEU A 397 -22.76 25.90 -1.97
C LEU A 397 -21.97 27.10 -2.49
N ILE A 398 -20.65 27.01 -2.63
CA ILE A 398 -19.80 28.05 -3.22
C ILE A 398 -20.21 28.30 -4.69
N GLN A 399 -20.31 27.24 -5.50
CA GLN A 399 -20.70 27.37 -6.90
C GLN A 399 -22.08 28.04 -7.06
N GLN A 400 -23.07 27.64 -6.24
CA GLN A 400 -24.42 28.16 -6.30
C GLN A 400 -24.55 29.63 -5.81
N LYS A 401 -23.82 29.99 -4.73
CA LYS A 401 -24.02 31.26 -4.03
C LYS A 401 -22.97 32.32 -4.34
N ALA A 402 -21.76 31.93 -4.71
CA ALA A 402 -20.69 32.83 -5.14
C ALA A 402 -20.52 32.83 -6.67
N GLY A 403 -20.95 31.79 -7.37
CA GLY A 403 -20.86 31.67 -8.82
C GLY A 403 -19.42 31.58 -9.35
N ILE A 404 -18.55 30.88 -8.63
CA ILE A 404 -17.19 30.60 -9.02
C ILE A 404 -16.99 29.07 -9.02
N GLU A 405 -16.22 28.54 -9.98
CA GLU A 405 -15.90 27.09 -10.01
C GLU A 405 -15.12 26.66 -8.79
N THR A 406 -15.29 25.42 -8.41
CA THR A 406 -14.57 24.81 -7.30
C THR A 406 -13.74 23.63 -7.76
N VAL A 407 -12.69 23.33 -7.01
CA VAL A 407 -11.89 22.13 -7.11
C VAL A 407 -12.07 21.34 -5.82
N LEU A 408 -12.73 20.21 -5.91
CA LEU A 408 -12.96 19.30 -4.79
C LEU A 408 -11.71 18.46 -4.57
N HIS A 409 -11.04 18.59 -3.42
CA HIS A 409 -10.13 17.56 -2.99
C HIS A 409 -10.95 16.36 -2.54
N PHE A 410 -10.63 15.20 -3.05
CA PHE A 410 -11.34 13.97 -2.72
C PHE A 410 -10.37 12.96 -2.14
N CYS A 411 -10.58 12.55 -0.88
CA CYS A 411 -9.65 11.66 -0.19
C CYS A 411 -10.19 10.24 -0.07
N CYS A 412 -9.26 9.29 0.02
CA CYS A 412 -9.56 7.85 0.16
C CYS A 412 -9.79 7.41 1.61
N ARG A 413 -9.45 8.26 2.59
CA ARG A 413 -9.43 7.89 4.01
C ARG A 413 -10.78 7.45 4.57
N ASP A 414 -11.85 8.17 4.25
CA ASP A 414 -13.13 8.05 4.97
C ASP A 414 -14.18 7.25 4.21
N ARG A 415 -13.83 6.74 3.02
CA ARG A 415 -14.78 6.13 2.07
C ARG A 415 -14.27 4.79 1.55
N ASN A 416 -15.17 3.81 1.47
CA ASN A 416 -14.91 2.60 0.71
C ASN A 416 -15.13 2.83 -0.80
N ILE A 417 -14.74 1.87 -1.61
CA ILE A 417 -14.84 1.93 -3.08
C ILE A 417 -16.25 2.21 -3.60
N LEU A 418 -17.29 1.72 -2.90
CA LEU A 418 -18.69 1.98 -3.27
C LEU A 418 -19.07 3.43 -2.98
N GLY A 419 -18.72 3.92 -1.78
CA GLY A 419 -18.95 5.32 -1.39
C GLY A 419 -18.20 6.30 -2.28
N MET A 420 -16.94 5.98 -2.63
CA MET A 420 -16.15 6.82 -3.55
C MET A 420 -16.84 6.99 -4.90
N GLN A 421 -17.28 5.90 -5.53
CA GLN A 421 -17.94 5.97 -6.84
C GLN A 421 -19.29 6.68 -6.75
N SER A 422 -20.08 6.41 -5.71
CA SER A 422 -21.38 7.07 -5.49
C SER A 422 -21.22 8.58 -5.33
N GLU A 423 -20.28 9.04 -4.50
CA GLU A 423 -20.04 10.45 -4.28
C GLU A 423 -19.44 11.15 -5.52
N LEU A 424 -18.58 10.48 -6.29
CA LEU A 424 -18.03 11.03 -7.55
C LEU A 424 -19.12 11.20 -8.62
N LEU A 425 -20.02 10.23 -8.76
CA LEU A 425 -21.21 10.36 -9.60
C LEU A 425 -22.10 11.51 -9.11
N GLY A 426 -22.31 11.62 -7.80
CA GLY A 426 -23.05 12.70 -7.16
C GLY A 426 -22.40 14.07 -7.39
N ALA A 427 -21.08 14.19 -7.24
CA ALA A 427 -20.33 15.42 -7.53
C ALA A 427 -20.57 15.89 -8.97
N HIS A 428 -20.45 14.95 -9.93
CA HIS A 428 -20.75 15.24 -11.33
C HIS A 428 -22.19 15.68 -11.55
N ALA A 429 -23.17 15.03 -10.92
CA ALA A 429 -24.58 15.32 -11.07
C ALA A 429 -24.95 16.72 -10.57
N VAL A 430 -24.30 17.21 -9.49
CA VAL A 430 -24.53 18.56 -8.93
C VAL A 430 -23.63 19.64 -9.56
N GLY A 431 -22.85 19.32 -10.60
CA GLY A 431 -22.04 20.28 -11.35
C GLY A 431 -20.63 20.53 -10.79
N VAL A 432 -20.17 19.78 -9.80
CA VAL A 432 -18.77 19.81 -9.35
C VAL A 432 -17.95 18.99 -10.34
N ARG A 433 -17.07 19.64 -11.09
CA ARG A 433 -16.35 19.06 -12.23
C ARG A 433 -14.87 18.84 -11.97
N ASN A 434 -14.24 19.67 -11.16
CA ASN A 434 -12.79 19.65 -10.98
C ASN A 434 -12.43 18.95 -9.68
N LEU A 435 -11.50 17.99 -9.74
CA LEU A 435 -11.07 17.17 -8.62
C LEU A 435 -9.56 17.31 -8.38
N ILE A 436 -9.13 17.08 -7.15
CA ILE A 436 -7.77 16.66 -6.80
C ILE A 436 -7.89 15.33 -6.05
N CYS A 437 -7.37 14.26 -6.65
CA CYS A 437 -7.36 12.93 -6.08
C CYS A 437 -6.21 12.81 -5.08
N ILE A 438 -6.53 12.64 -3.79
CA ILE A 438 -5.55 12.52 -2.71
C ILE A 438 -5.78 11.26 -1.88
N THR A 439 -4.72 10.71 -1.29
CA THR A 439 -4.84 9.59 -0.37
C THR A 439 -5.53 10.03 0.93
N GLY A 440 -5.16 11.19 1.45
CA GLY A 440 -5.65 11.75 2.72
C GLY A 440 -4.71 11.43 3.90
N ASP A 441 -4.72 12.31 4.90
CA ASP A 441 -3.94 12.13 6.13
C ASP A 441 -4.52 11.00 6.99
N PRO A 442 -3.71 10.15 7.64
CA PRO A 442 -4.22 9.11 8.51
C PRO A 442 -4.92 9.70 9.76
N PRO A 443 -5.98 9.05 10.30
CA PRO A 443 -6.76 9.55 11.44
C PRO A 443 -5.92 9.90 12.67
N ARG A 444 -4.83 9.16 12.92
CA ARG A 444 -3.89 9.41 14.03
C ARG A 444 -3.26 10.81 14.03
N MET A 445 -3.27 11.53 12.91
CA MET A 445 -2.82 12.91 12.79
C MET A 445 -3.92 13.93 13.12
N GLY A 446 -5.16 13.48 13.34
CA GLY A 446 -6.33 14.32 13.48
C GLY A 446 -6.95 14.31 14.87
N THR A 447 -8.21 14.78 14.92
CA THR A 447 -8.96 14.94 16.16
C THR A 447 -9.44 13.60 16.74
N TYR A 448 -9.57 12.58 15.91
CA TYR A 448 -10.06 11.24 16.28
C TYR A 448 -9.03 10.18 15.85
N PRO A 449 -7.95 9.99 16.63
CA PRO A 449 -6.85 9.09 16.25
C PRO A 449 -7.28 7.64 16.03
N ASP A 450 -8.32 7.20 16.74
CA ASP A 450 -8.85 5.84 16.71
C ASP A 450 -9.96 5.62 15.67
N ALA A 451 -10.28 6.65 14.88
CA ALA A 451 -11.24 6.48 13.79
C ALA A 451 -10.71 5.50 12.75
N THR A 452 -11.58 4.62 12.25
CA THR A 452 -11.22 3.64 11.22
C THR A 452 -10.87 4.35 9.92
N ALA A 453 -9.65 4.15 9.44
CA ALA A 453 -9.25 4.56 8.10
C ALA A 453 -9.60 3.45 7.10
N VAL A 454 -10.30 3.80 6.03
CA VAL A 454 -10.74 2.83 5.03
C VAL A 454 -9.63 2.52 4.04
N PHE A 455 -9.13 3.55 3.33
CA PHE A 455 -8.03 3.44 2.37
C PHE A 455 -8.10 2.22 1.44
N ASP A 456 -9.28 1.87 0.93
CA ASP A 456 -9.44 0.79 -0.08
C ASP A 456 -8.54 1.02 -1.30
N VAL A 457 -8.25 2.28 -1.60
CA VAL A 457 -7.30 2.71 -2.64
C VAL A 457 -6.48 3.91 -2.14
N ASP A 458 -5.36 4.18 -2.82
CA ASP A 458 -4.61 5.43 -2.69
C ASP A 458 -5.00 6.43 -3.80
N SER A 459 -4.31 7.56 -3.86
CA SER A 459 -4.58 8.58 -4.89
C SER A 459 -4.43 8.07 -6.33
N ILE A 460 -3.60 7.05 -6.58
CA ILE A 460 -3.43 6.44 -7.91
C ILE A 460 -4.67 5.61 -8.25
N GLY A 461 -5.10 4.75 -7.32
CA GLY A 461 -6.32 3.96 -7.47
C GLY A 461 -7.57 4.83 -7.64
N LEU A 462 -7.68 5.91 -6.84
CA LEU A 462 -8.76 6.89 -6.98
C LEU A 462 -8.73 7.58 -8.36
N THR A 463 -7.55 7.97 -8.85
CA THR A 463 -7.40 8.55 -10.20
C THR A 463 -7.92 7.59 -11.27
N ASN A 464 -7.61 6.28 -11.13
CA ASN A 464 -8.12 5.26 -12.04
C ASN A 464 -9.65 5.11 -11.94
N ILE A 465 -10.24 5.15 -10.73
CA ILE A 465 -11.70 5.12 -10.54
C ILE A 465 -12.36 6.28 -11.32
N VAL A 466 -11.88 7.51 -11.14
CA VAL A 466 -12.43 8.69 -11.86
C VAL A 466 -12.26 8.52 -13.37
N ASN A 467 -11.11 8.01 -13.81
CA ASN A 467 -10.83 7.77 -15.21
C ASN A 467 -11.77 6.72 -15.84
N GLN A 468 -12.16 5.68 -15.11
CA GLN A 468 -13.17 4.69 -15.57
C GLN A 468 -14.56 5.33 -15.64
N LEU A 469 -14.97 6.09 -14.62
CA LEU A 469 -16.24 6.83 -14.63
C LEU A 469 -16.33 7.81 -15.81
N ASN A 470 -15.22 8.47 -16.16
CA ASN A 470 -15.13 9.32 -17.35
C ASN A 470 -15.25 8.55 -18.69
N GLN A 471 -15.23 7.23 -18.66
CA GLN A 471 -15.47 6.35 -19.80
C GLN A 471 -16.82 5.61 -19.71
N GLY A 472 -17.66 5.96 -18.73
CA GLY A 472 -18.97 5.35 -18.52
C GLY A 472 -18.93 3.96 -17.88
N LEU A 473 -17.85 3.64 -17.16
CA LEU A 473 -17.65 2.37 -16.47
C LEU A 473 -17.41 2.61 -14.96
N ASP A 474 -17.88 1.68 -14.13
CA ASP A 474 -17.41 1.58 -12.75
C ASP A 474 -16.01 0.93 -12.69
N ILE A 475 -15.40 0.87 -11.50
CA ILE A 475 -14.07 0.25 -11.36
C ILE A 475 -14.08 -1.26 -11.64
N GLY A 476 -15.22 -1.91 -11.52
CA GLY A 476 -15.42 -3.32 -11.87
C GLY A 476 -15.62 -3.56 -13.37
N GLY A 477 -15.67 -2.48 -14.19
CA GLY A 477 -15.88 -2.54 -15.63
C GLY A 477 -17.35 -2.63 -16.05
N ASN A 478 -18.30 -2.42 -15.12
CA ASN A 478 -19.72 -2.41 -15.44
C ASN A 478 -20.16 -1.05 -16.00
N PRO A 479 -21.08 -1.00 -17.00
CA PRO A 479 -21.60 0.27 -17.51
C PRO A 479 -22.36 1.05 -16.45
N THR A 480 -22.07 2.35 -16.34
CA THR A 480 -22.79 3.27 -15.46
C THR A 480 -23.98 3.97 -16.18
N GLY A 481 -24.23 3.61 -17.42
CA GLY A 481 -25.30 4.20 -18.24
C GLY A 481 -24.92 5.52 -18.93
N SER A 482 -24.03 6.30 -18.36
CA SER A 482 -23.47 7.54 -18.92
C SER A 482 -22.07 7.78 -18.40
N GLN A 483 -21.26 8.55 -19.15
CA GLN A 483 -19.92 8.96 -18.69
C GLN A 483 -19.99 10.20 -17.82
N THR A 484 -19.02 10.35 -16.91
CA THR A 484 -18.76 11.62 -16.23
C THR A 484 -17.83 12.51 -17.07
N ALA A 485 -17.74 13.78 -16.69
CA ALA A 485 -16.80 14.75 -17.27
C ALA A 485 -15.99 15.41 -16.14
N LEU A 486 -15.39 14.59 -15.27
CA LEU A 486 -14.59 15.05 -14.15
C LEU A 486 -13.18 15.38 -14.62
N LEU A 487 -12.68 16.57 -14.33
CA LEU A 487 -11.30 16.99 -14.57
C LEU A 487 -10.41 16.46 -13.44
N ILE A 488 -9.40 15.67 -13.78
CA ILE A 488 -8.61 14.87 -12.85
C ILE A 488 -7.31 15.58 -12.48
N GLY A 489 -7.25 16.18 -11.30
CA GLY A 489 -6.04 16.70 -10.68
C GLY A 489 -5.41 15.69 -9.71
N VAL A 490 -4.10 15.78 -9.54
CA VAL A 490 -3.34 15.00 -8.57
C VAL A 490 -2.32 15.85 -7.82
N GLY A 491 -1.91 15.42 -6.64
CA GLY A 491 -0.86 16.07 -5.86
C GLY A 491 0.53 15.63 -6.30
N ALA A 492 1.52 16.54 -6.21
CA ALA A 492 2.95 16.24 -6.31
C ALA A 492 3.75 16.99 -5.25
N ASN A 493 4.90 16.44 -4.83
CA ASN A 493 5.78 17.06 -3.84
C ASN A 493 7.20 17.29 -4.40
N PRO A 494 7.49 18.48 -4.96
CA PRO A 494 8.84 18.80 -5.46
C PRO A 494 9.94 18.80 -4.38
N GLY A 495 9.58 18.91 -3.10
CA GLY A 495 10.48 18.87 -1.95
C GLY A 495 10.53 17.50 -1.24
N HIS A 496 10.05 16.44 -1.88
CA HIS A 496 10.02 15.11 -1.26
C HIS A 496 11.42 14.57 -0.98
N LEU A 497 11.64 14.00 0.22
CA LEU A 497 12.97 13.49 0.63
C LEU A 497 13.46 12.34 -0.26
N ASN A 498 12.55 11.46 -0.69
CA ASN A 498 12.83 10.41 -1.65
C ASN A 498 12.25 10.81 -3.02
N MET A 499 13.04 11.54 -3.80
CA MET A 499 12.61 12.06 -5.10
C MET A 499 12.33 10.95 -6.13
N ASP A 500 13.06 9.85 -6.09
CA ASP A 500 12.87 8.74 -7.04
C ASP A 500 11.50 8.06 -6.81
N GLU A 501 11.10 7.90 -5.56
CA GLU A 501 9.77 7.40 -5.19
C GLU A 501 8.67 8.38 -5.63
N GLU A 502 8.84 9.68 -5.40
CA GLU A 502 7.85 10.69 -5.82
C GLU A 502 7.70 10.68 -7.35
N LEU A 503 8.79 10.62 -8.12
CA LEU A 503 8.75 10.57 -9.58
C LEU A 503 8.09 9.29 -10.09
N ARG A 504 8.37 8.14 -9.46
CA ARG A 504 7.74 6.85 -9.79
C ARG A 504 6.22 6.92 -9.56
N ARG A 505 5.80 7.38 -8.39
CA ARG A 505 4.39 7.56 -8.06
C ARG A 505 3.70 8.60 -8.95
N PHE A 506 4.41 9.66 -9.29
CA PHE A 506 3.93 10.67 -10.22
C PHE A 506 3.65 10.08 -11.61
N ALA A 507 4.57 9.29 -12.16
CA ALA A 507 4.36 8.60 -13.43
C ALA A 507 3.10 7.72 -13.40
N TRP A 508 2.89 6.98 -12.33
CA TRP A 508 1.67 6.15 -12.17
C TRP A 508 0.39 6.97 -12.06
N LYS A 509 0.42 8.14 -11.43
CA LYS A 509 -0.74 9.06 -11.41
C LYS A 509 -1.11 9.54 -12.81
N VAL A 510 -0.11 9.86 -13.63
CA VAL A 510 -0.31 10.27 -15.03
C VAL A 510 -0.85 9.12 -15.86
N GLU A 511 -0.29 7.91 -15.72
CA GLU A 511 -0.76 6.69 -16.38
C GLU A 511 -2.21 6.36 -15.99
N ALA A 512 -2.57 6.52 -14.71
CA ALA A 512 -3.92 6.33 -14.20
C ALA A 512 -4.94 7.33 -14.79
N GLY A 513 -4.48 8.44 -15.38
CA GLY A 513 -5.32 9.40 -16.09
C GLY A 513 -5.35 10.81 -15.53
N ALA A 514 -4.33 11.24 -14.77
CA ALA A 514 -4.23 12.63 -14.32
C ALA A 514 -4.14 13.61 -15.49
N GLU A 515 -4.82 14.75 -15.37
CA GLU A 515 -4.91 15.77 -16.41
C GLU A 515 -4.28 17.11 -16.00
N TYR A 516 -4.05 17.33 -14.72
CA TYR A 516 -3.26 18.43 -14.17
C TYR A 516 -2.71 18.08 -12.78
N VAL A 517 -1.78 18.89 -12.32
CA VAL A 517 -1.05 18.66 -11.06
C VAL A 517 -1.12 19.88 -10.17
N VAL A 518 -1.32 19.68 -8.86
CA VAL A 518 -1.13 20.73 -7.85
C VAL A 518 0.00 20.31 -6.92
N THR A 519 1.00 21.17 -6.74
CA THR A 519 2.13 20.83 -5.87
C THR A 519 1.82 21.08 -4.40
N GLN A 520 2.55 20.39 -3.52
CA GLN A 520 2.69 20.83 -2.13
C GLN A 520 3.26 22.26 -2.10
N PRO A 521 3.12 23.02 -0.97
CA PRO A 521 3.68 24.35 -0.87
C PRO A 521 5.16 24.39 -1.25
N VAL A 522 5.50 25.28 -2.18
CA VAL A 522 6.86 25.47 -2.69
C VAL A 522 7.42 26.77 -2.12
N PHE A 523 8.60 26.71 -1.49
CA PHE A 523 9.38 27.88 -1.10
C PHE A 523 10.76 27.89 -1.79
N ASP A 524 11.31 26.72 -2.09
CA ASP A 524 12.55 26.58 -2.86
C ASP A 524 12.23 26.32 -4.33
N LEU A 525 12.41 27.35 -5.16
CA LEU A 525 12.12 27.28 -6.60
C LEU A 525 13.12 26.41 -7.37
N ASN A 526 14.33 26.17 -6.83
CA ASN A 526 15.29 25.26 -7.48
C ASN A 526 14.78 23.81 -7.42
N LEU A 527 14.15 23.42 -6.30
CA LEU A 527 13.52 22.10 -6.18
C LEU A 527 12.35 21.95 -7.16
N LEU A 528 11.53 23.01 -7.31
CA LEU A 528 10.44 23.01 -8.29
C LEU A 528 10.99 22.86 -9.71
N GLU A 529 12.00 23.63 -10.10
CA GLU A 529 12.61 23.60 -11.44
C GLU A 529 13.20 22.21 -11.73
N ALA A 530 13.94 21.65 -10.77
CA ALA A 530 14.49 20.30 -10.90
C ALA A 530 13.41 19.24 -11.08
N PHE A 531 12.29 19.35 -10.36
CA PHE A 531 11.15 18.45 -10.49
C PHE A 531 10.47 18.57 -11.84
N LEU A 532 10.20 19.81 -12.29
CA LEU A 532 9.59 20.09 -13.61
C LEU A 532 10.43 19.53 -14.75
N LYS A 533 11.77 19.69 -14.70
CA LYS A 533 12.69 19.13 -15.69
C LYS A 533 12.61 17.59 -15.75
N LYS A 534 12.53 16.92 -14.60
CA LYS A 534 12.42 15.45 -14.54
C LYS A 534 11.05 14.93 -15.01
N THR A 535 10.02 15.76 -14.98
CA THR A 535 8.63 15.40 -15.35
C THR A 535 8.19 15.96 -16.69
N GLU A 536 9.06 16.67 -17.43
CA GLU A 536 8.76 17.34 -18.71
C GLU A 536 8.18 16.39 -19.77
N GLN A 537 8.60 15.14 -19.77
CA GLN A 537 8.12 14.11 -20.70
C GLN A 537 6.62 13.84 -20.63
N PHE A 538 5.97 14.11 -19.49
CA PHE A 538 4.55 13.84 -19.29
C PHE A 538 3.63 14.92 -19.87
N LYS A 539 4.18 16.10 -20.19
CA LYS A 539 3.44 17.23 -20.81
C LYS A 539 2.13 17.58 -20.12
N ILE A 540 2.09 17.51 -18.80
CA ILE A 540 0.91 17.76 -17.97
C ILE A 540 1.02 19.16 -17.32
N PRO A 541 -0.09 19.94 -17.23
CA PRO A 541 -0.08 21.26 -16.59
C PRO A 541 0.23 21.19 -15.08
N PHE A 542 1.11 22.06 -14.59
CA PHE A 542 1.41 22.21 -13.17
C PHE A 542 0.83 23.50 -12.60
N VAL A 543 0.25 23.40 -11.41
CA VAL A 543 -0.20 24.49 -10.56
C VAL A 543 0.63 24.46 -9.28
N ALA A 544 1.45 25.48 -9.02
CA ALA A 544 2.32 25.51 -7.86
C ALA A 544 1.56 25.96 -6.59
N GLY A 545 1.73 25.23 -5.50
CA GLY A 545 1.23 25.59 -4.19
C GLY A 545 2.04 26.74 -3.58
N ILE A 546 1.40 27.85 -3.23
CA ILE A 546 2.00 29.03 -2.60
C ILE A 546 1.34 29.27 -1.26
N TRP A 547 2.17 29.36 -0.22
CA TRP A 547 1.70 29.57 1.16
C TRP A 547 2.27 30.88 1.72
N PRO A 548 1.44 31.92 1.89
CA PRO A 548 1.90 33.15 2.55
C PRO A 548 2.20 32.88 4.03
N LEU A 549 3.44 33.14 4.47
CA LEU A 549 3.82 32.99 5.85
C LEU A 549 3.16 34.05 6.73
N THR A 550 2.71 33.71 7.93
CA THR A 550 2.01 34.65 8.81
C THR A 550 2.81 35.09 10.02
N SER A 551 3.90 34.36 10.34
CA SER A 551 4.83 34.63 11.43
C SER A 551 6.05 33.75 11.30
N TYR A 552 7.14 34.09 12.02
CA TYR A 552 8.31 33.22 12.12
C TYR A 552 7.96 31.83 12.66
N ARG A 553 7.10 31.75 13.70
CA ARG A 553 6.61 30.47 14.23
C ARG A 553 5.85 29.64 13.20
N ASN A 554 5.11 30.30 12.29
CA ASN A 554 4.46 29.59 11.18
C ASN A 554 5.50 29.06 10.18
N ALA A 555 6.57 29.80 9.91
CA ALA A 555 7.66 29.32 9.07
C ALA A 555 8.39 28.12 9.71
N GLU A 556 8.69 28.17 11.02
CA GLU A 556 9.23 27.03 11.76
C GLU A 556 8.33 25.81 11.70
N PHE A 557 7.01 25.99 11.82
CA PHE A 557 6.03 24.92 11.70
C PHE A 557 6.07 24.25 10.30
N MET A 558 6.22 25.04 9.23
CA MET A 558 6.36 24.51 7.88
C MET A 558 7.60 23.63 7.76
N VAL A 559 8.73 24.05 8.32
CA VAL A 559 9.99 23.29 8.27
C VAL A 559 9.97 22.06 9.17
N ASN A 560 9.60 22.22 10.43
CA ASN A 560 9.79 21.18 11.45
C ASN A 560 8.68 20.13 11.44
N GLU A 561 7.43 20.55 11.23
CA GLU A 561 6.26 19.66 11.30
C GLU A 561 5.83 19.18 9.90
N LEU A 562 5.75 20.09 8.94
CA LEU A 562 5.31 19.74 7.58
C LEU A 562 6.48 19.32 6.67
N ARG A 563 7.73 19.48 7.15
CA ARG A 563 8.96 19.16 6.41
C ARG A 563 9.03 19.80 5.02
N VAL A 564 8.47 21.00 4.90
CA VAL A 564 8.53 21.79 3.66
C VAL A 564 9.84 22.58 3.68
N PRO A 565 10.73 22.43 2.67
CA PRO A 565 11.95 23.20 2.60
C PRO A 565 11.66 24.70 2.44
N VAL A 566 12.00 25.48 3.46
CA VAL A 566 11.93 26.96 3.43
C VAL A 566 13.36 27.49 3.43
N PRO A 567 13.79 28.25 2.39
CA PRO A 567 15.13 28.86 2.34
C PRO A 567 15.43 29.73 3.56
N GLU A 568 16.67 29.68 4.05
CA GLU A 568 17.08 30.46 5.23
C GLU A 568 16.88 31.97 5.05
N GLU A 569 16.96 32.46 3.82
CA GLU A 569 16.64 33.85 3.49
C GLU A 569 15.21 34.23 3.92
N TYR A 570 14.22 33.38 3.64
CA TYR A 570 12.83 33.64 4.05
C TYR A 570 12.63 33.44 5.55
N MET A 571 13.32 32.48 6.16
CA MET A 571 13.31 32.32 7.61
C MET A 571 13.84 33.57 8.31
N GLU A 572 14.94 34.15 7.85
CA GLU A 572 15.55 35.35 8.41
C GLU A 572 14.68 36.61 8.19
N ARG A 573 14.05 36.74 7.03
CA ARG A 573 13.08 37.82 6.76
C ARG A 573 11.92 37.77 7.75
N MET A 574 11.35 36.58 7.97
CA MET A 574 10.27 36.38 8.95
C MET A 574 10.71 36.59 10.40
N ARG A 575 11.98 36.30 10.74
CA ARG A 575 12.56 36.51 12.07
C ARG A 575 12.71 38.00 12.39
N ARG A 576 13.06 38.82 11.41
CA ARG A 576 13.23 40.28 11.55
C ARG A 576 11.92 41.04 11.69
N ALA A 577 10.82 40.46 11.28
CA ALA A 577 9.50 41.08 11.39
C ALA A 577 9.04 41.08 12.85
N ASP A 578 9.12 42.23 13.51
CA ASP A 578 8.98 42.46 14.95
C ASP A 578 7.51 42.59 15.43
N SER A 579 6.54 42.59 14.51
CA SER A 579 5.13 42.66 14.86
C SER A 579 4.30 41.71 13.97
N ALA A 580 3.10 41.36 14.47
CA ALA A 580 2.18 40.50 13.71
C ALA A 580 1.75 41.08 12.35
N GLU A 581 1.68 42.40 12.25
CA GLU A 581 1.35 43.11 11.01
C GLU A 581 2.52 43.06 10.02
N LYS A 582 3.72 43.41 10.48
CA LYS A 582 4.95 43.33 9.67
C LYS A 582 5.22 41.90 9.20
N SER A 583 5.03 40.90 10.08
CA SER A 583 5.17 39.51 9.70
C SER A 583 4.20 39.10 8.58
N ARG A 584 2.94 39.53 8.64
CA ARG A 584 1.98 39.24 7.58
C ARG A 584 2.36 39.93 6.25
N ASN A 585 2.74 41.21 6.32
CA ASN A 585 3.14 41.95 5.13
C ASN A 585 4.37 41.34 4.46
N GLU A 586 5.36 40.92 5.28
CA GLU A 586 6.55 40.23 4.81
C GLU A 586 6.22 38.90 4.15
N GLY A 587 5.30 38.10 4.77
CA GLY A 587 4.87 36.83 4.20
C GLY A 587 4.08 37.01 2.89
N ILE A 588 3.28 38.06 2.76
CA ILE A 588 2.61 38.42 1.50
C ILE A 588 3.66 38.79 0.42
N GLN A 589 4.65 39.61 0.79
CA GLN A 589 5.70 40.04 -0.13
C GLN A 589 6.53 38.83 -0.63
N ILE A 590 6.94 37.93 0.26
CA ILE A 590 7.62 36.68 -0.12
C ILE A 590 6.77 35.88 -1.09
N ALA A 591 5.48 35.70 -0.80
CA ALA A 591 4.57 34.95 -1.67
C ALA A 591 4.38 35.65 -3.05
N GLN A 592 4.31 36.98 -3.10
CA GLN A 592 4.25 37.75 -4.35
C GLN A 592 5.52 37.59 -5.18
N GLU A 593 6.71 37.67 -4.56
CA GLU A 593 8.00 37.44 -5.22
C GLU A 593 8.04 36.02 -5.83
N MET A 594 7.57 35.02 -5.09
CA MET A 594 7.47 33.66 -5.60
C MET A 594 6.48 33.54 -6.76
N CYS A 595 5.29 34.14 -6.64
CA CYS A 595 4.28 34.16 -7.72
C CYS A 595 4.83 34.77 -9.01
N ALA A 596 5.57 35.88 -8.92
CA ALA A 596 6.18 36.53 -10.07
C ALA A 596 7.20 35.60 -10.78
N ARG A 597 7.96 34.82 -10.02
CA ARG A 597 8.97 33.87 -10.55
C ARG A 597 8.33 32.63 -11.16
N ILE A 598 7.36 32.00 -10.49
CA ILE A 598 6.74 30.76 -10.99
C ILE A 598 5.88 30.94 -12.24
N ARG A 599 5.46 32.17 -12.54
CA ARG A 599 4.59 32.47 -13.70
C ARG A 599 5.15 31.99 -15.03
N HIS A 600 6.47 31.90 -15.14
CA HIS A 600 7.15 31.42 -16.34
C HIS A 600 7.53 29.93 -16.27
N MET A 601 7.30 29.28 -15.13
CA MET A 601 7.69 27.89 -14.88
C MET A 601 6.50 26.93 -14.96
N VAL A 602 5.32 27.38 -14.52
CA VAL A 602 4.11 26.54 -14.37
C VAL A 602 2.88 27.23 -14.97
N GLN A 603 1.77 26.51 -15.09
CA GLN A 603 0.53 27.00 -15.65
C GLN A 603 -0.46 27.59 -14.63
N GLY A 604 -0.12 27.62 -13.36
CA GLY A 604 -0.99 28.20 -12.34
C GLY A 604 -0.37 28.30 -10.97
N ALA A 605 -1.08 28.99 -10.07
CA ALA A 605 -0.76 29.11 -8.65
C ALA A 605 -1.98 28.74 -7.79
N GLN A 606 -1.77 27.89 -6.79
CA GLN A 606 -2.74 27.60 -5.74
C GLN A 606 -2.32 28.36 -4.48
N LEU A 607 -3.10 29.35 -4.08
CA LEU A 607 -2.82 30.25 -2.99
C LEU A 607 -3.54 29.77 -1.73
N SER A 608 -2.80 29.48 -0.67
CA SER A 608 -3.39 29.21 0.64
C SER A 608 -3.81 30.50 1.32
N ALA A 609 -4.92 30.43 2.08
CA ALA A 609 -5.44 31.54 2.89
C ALA A 609 -5.33 31.18 4.38
N PRO A 610 -4.13 31.30 5.01
CA PRO A 610 -3.91 30.89 6.39
C PRO A 610 -4.92 31.55 7.36
N PHE A 611 -5.51 30.69 8.22
CA PHE A 611 -6.54 31.10 9.20
C PHE A 611 -7.82 31.72 8.59
N GLY A 612 -8.11 31.42 7.30
CA GLY A 612 -9.27 31.94 6.58
C GLY A 612 -9.20 33.46 6.34
N ARG A 613 -7.99 33.97 6.10
CA ARG A 613 -7.73 35.36 5.73
C ARG A 613 -7.64 35.47 4.21
N TYR A 614 -8.79 35.48 3.57
CA TYR A 614 -8.89 35.46 2.11
C TYR A 614 -8.30 36.70 1.44
N GLU A 615 -8.32 37.84 2.15
CA GLU A 615 -7.71 39.10 1.72
C GLU A 615 -6.19 38.93 1.47
N MET A 616 -5.49 38.13 2.28
CA MET A 616 -4.06 37.87 2.06
C MET A 616 -3.82 37.12 0.74
N ALA A 617 -4.64 36.10 0.46
CA ALA A 617 -4.52 35.35 -0.80
C ALA A 617 -4.84 36.24 -2.02
N VAL A 618 -5.82 37.11 -1.90
CA VAL A 618 -6.17 38.11 -2.95
C VAL A 618 -5.01 39.08 -3.19
N GLN A 619 -4.40 39.63 -2.12
CA GLN A 619 -3.23 40.50 -2.24
C GLN A 619 -2.03 39.77 -2.91
N VAL A 620 -1.80 38.51 -2.58
CA VAL A 620 -0.78 37.71 -3.26
C VAL A 620 -1.11 37.54 -4.74
N ALA A 621 -2.38 37.36 -5.10
CA ALA A 621 -2.81 37.17 -6.48
C ALA A 621 -2.67 38.44 -7.37
N GLU A 622 -2.57 39.63 -6.82
CA GLU A 622 -2.45 40.88 -7.59
C GLU A 622 -1.29 40.89 -8.59
N VAL A 623 -0.16 40.24 -8.22
CA VAL A 623 1.03 40.16 -9.10
C VAL A 623 0.88 39.12 -10.23
N LEU A 624 -0.17 38.29 -10.19
CA LEU A 624 -0.45 37.29 -11.23
C LEU A 624 -1.17 37.90 -12.45
N GLY A 625 -1.71 39.11 -12.32
CA GLY A 625 -2.42 39.82 -13.41
C GLY A 625 -3.62 39.04 -13.94
N THR A 626 -4.40 38.46 -13.06
CA THR A 626 -5.58 37.62 -13.34
C THR A 626 -6.83 38.46 -13.73
N ARG A 627 -6.68 39.63 -14.35
CA ARG A 627 -7.78 40.44 -14.90
C ARG A 627 -8.04 40.15 -16.35
#